data_913d133d4917a41df28884e80f7069a1
#
_entry.id   913d133d4917a41df28884e80f7069a1
#
_cell.length_a   1.000
_cell.length_b   1.000
_cell.length_c   1.000
_cell.angle_alpha   90.00
_cell.angle_beta   90.00
_cell.angle_gamma   90.00
#
_symmetry.space_group_name_H-M   'P 1'
#
loop_
_entity.id
_entity.type
_entity.pdbx_description
1 polymer ?
#
loop_
_entity_poly.entity_id
_entity_poly.type
_entity_poly.pdbx_seq_one_letter_code
_entity_poly.pdbx_strand_id
1 'polypeptide(L)'
;MKLNLRSKILMFLGNSTKSVLPYMWIYRLLAFIIMPNKNHKESRSLFVNEAKKLYQKEFKKWFQLTTELVPLLKFFRQIEIKIPTFYIMGDQDYMFLPSVKNLVKVHRKSELFIIQNCGHVVNVDKPDIFNKRMLDFLNRSI
;
A
#
# COMPACT_ATOMS: atom_id res chain seq x y z
N MET A 1 6.63 10.93 -13.40
CA MET A 1 6.67 9.47 -13.19
C MET A 1 5.50 8.86 -13.94
N LYS A 2 5.77 7.99 -14.91
CA LYS A 2 4.69 7.24 -15.57
C LYS A 2 4.12 6.26 -14.52
N LEU A 3 2.83 6.37 -14.22
CA LEU A 3 2.12 5.37 -13.45
C LEU A 3 2.39 4.00 -14.10
N ASN A 4 2.72 2.98 -13.30
CA ASN A 4 2.87 1.65 -13.84
C ASN A 4 1.51 1.16 -14.37
N LEU A 5 1.52 0.19 -15.26
CA LEU A 5 0.31 -0.33 -15.92
C LEU A 5 -0.74 -0.77 -14.87
N ARG A 6 -0.31 -1.35 -13.75
CA ARG A 6 -1.20 -1.81 -12.67
C ARG A 6 -1.93 -0.65 -12.02
N SER A 7 -1.23 0.45 -11.73
CA SER A 7 -1.85 1.66 -11.17
C SER A 7 -2.84 2.32 -12.14
N LYS A 8 -2.56 2.28 -13.46
CA LYS A 8 -3.50 2.77 -14.48
C LYS A 8 -4.75 1.90 -14.58
N ILE A 9 -4.59 0.58 -14.54
CA ILE A 9 -5.72 -0.35 -14.51
C ILE A 9 -6.59 -0.11 -13.28
N LEU A 10 -5.98 0.07 -12.11
CA LEU A 10 -6.67 0.41 -10.87
C LEU A 10 -7.50 1.69 -10.97
N MET A 11 -6.91 2.75 -11.52
CA MET A 11 -7.62 4.03 -11.71
C MET A 11 -8.75 3.90 -12.75
N PHE A 12 -8.53 3.15 -13.82
CA PHE A 12 -9.53 2.90 -14.86
C PHE A 12 -10.71 2.08 -14.32
N LEU A 13 -10.44 0.98 -13.62
CA LEU A 13 -11.47 0.16 -12.97
C LEU A 13 -12.28 0.98 -11.96
N GLY A 14 -11.61 1.83 -11.19
CA GLY A 14 -12.28 2.69 -10.24
C GLY A 14 -13.22 3.72 -10.87
N ASN A 15 -12.86 4.28 -12.00
CA ASN A 15 -13.71 5.25 -12.70
C ASN A 15 -14.86 4.58 -13.49
N SER A 16 -14.61 3.40 -14.06
CA SER A 16 -15.58 2.71 -14.92
C SER A 16 -16.64 1.92 -14.14
N THR A 17 -16.37 1.57 -12.88
CA THR A 17 -17.21 0.66 -12.09
C THR A 17 -18.15 1.36 -11.12
N LYS A 18 -18.29 2.68 -11.22
CA LYS A 18 -19.11 3.49 -10.28
C LYS A 18 -20.59 3.08 -10.18
N SER A 19 -21.10 2.28 -11.12
CA SER A 19 -22.54 1.99 -11.17
C SER A 19 -22.96 0.54 -11.44
N VAL A 20 -22.09 -0.36 -11.90
CA VAL A 20 -22.54 -1.64 -12.49
C VAL A 20 -22.02 -2.88 -11.74
N LEU A 21 -20.82 -2.84 -11.16
CA LEU A 21 -20.24 -4.01 -10.51
C LEU A 21 -20.42 -3.98 -8.98
N PRO A 22 -20.75 -5.13 -8.35
CA PRO A 22 -20.75 -5.25 -6.91
C PRO A 22 -19.34 -4.90 -6.35
N TYR A 23 -19.26 -4.00 -5.38
CA TYR A 23 -18.00 -3.52 -4.80
C TYR A 23 -17.08 -4.65 -4.32
N MET A 24 -17.62 -5.78 -3.87
CA MET A 24 -16.84 -6.94 -3.43
C MET A 24 -16.04 -7.61 -4.56
N TRP A 25 -16.50 -7.55 -5.81
CA TRP A 25 -15.73 -8.03 -6.95
C TRP A 25 -14.51 -7.17 -7.20
N ILE A 26 -14.68 -5.85 -7.04
CA ILE A 26 -13.60 -4.88 -7.15
C ILE A 26 -12.55 -5.16 -6.06
N TYR A 27 -12.97 -5.34 -4.80
CA TYR A 27 -12.06 -5.65 -3.71
C TYR A 27 -11.27 -6.94 -3.94
N ARG A 28 -11.91 -8.00 -4.40
CA ARG A 28 -11.22 -9.26 -4.72
C ARG A 28 -10.19 -9.07 -5.82
N LEU A 29 -10.55 -8.34 -6.88
CA LEU A 29 -9.62 -8.04 -7.97
C LEU A 29 -8.44 -7.19 -7.48
N LEU A 30 -8.70 -6.16 -6.68
CA LEU A 30 -7.68 -5.32 -6.06
C LEU A 30 -6.73 -6.14 -5.19
N ALA A 31 -7.27 -7.02 -4.36
CA ALA A 31 -6.48 -7.90 -3.51
C ALA A 31 -5.51 -8.78 -4.33
N PHE A 32 -5.95 -9.30 -5.47
CA PHE A 32 -5.09 -10.08 -6.37
C PHE A 32 -4.03 -9.22 -7.07
N ILE A 33 -4.37 -7.99 -7.46
CA ILE A 33 -3.41 -7.08 -8.12
C ILE A 33 -2.30 -6.66 -7.15
N ILE A 34 -2.66 -6.37 -5.90
CA ILE A 34 -1.74 -5.90 -4.86
C ILE A 34 -0.91 -7.07 -4.29
N MET A 35 -1.55 -8.21 -4.10
CA MET A 35 -0.99 -9.39 -3.44
C MET A 35 -1.11 -10.64 -4.34
N PRO A 36 -0.34 -10.75 -5.46
CA PRO A 36 -0.55 -11.78 -6.47
C PRO A 36 -0.04 -13.16 -6.07
N ASN A 37 0.93 -13.26 -5.16
CA ASN A 37 1.64 -14.50 -4.88
C ASN A 37 0.86 -15.45 -3.97
N LYS A 38 1.20 -16.75 -4.00
CA LYS A 38 0.54 -17.79 -3.19
C LYS A 38 0.72 -17.56 -1.69
N ASN A 39 1.91 -17.13 -1.28
CA ASN A 39 2.24 -16.82 0.13
C ASN A 39 1.47 -15.63 0.69
N HIS A 40 0.81 -14.80 -0.15
CA HIS A 40 -0.04 -13.68 0.29
C HIS A 40 -1.50 -14.10 0.56
N LYS A 41 -1.80 -15.40 0.64
CA LYS A 41 -3.19 -15.91 0.79
C LYS A 41 -3.87 -15.37 2.05
N GLU A 42 -3.16 -15.35 3.16
CA GLU A 42 -3.68 -14.91 4.45
C GLU A 42 -4.02 -13.42 4.41
N SER A 43 -3.07 -12.57 3.99
CA SER A 43 -3.26 -11.12 3.82
C SER A 43 -4.40 -10.80 2.87
N ARG A 44 -4.53 -11.52 1.73
CA ARG A 44 -5.67 -11.35 0.82
C ARG A 44 -6.99 -11.70 1.49
N SER A 45 -7.03 -12.82 2.23
CA SER A 45 -8.25 -13.25 2.92
C SER A 45 -8.67 -12.23 3.98
N LEU A 46 -7.72 -11.73 4.77
CA LEU A 46 -7.95 -10.68 5.75
C LEU A 46 -8.50 -9.43 5.06
N PHE A 47 -7.83 -8.94 4.03
CA PHE A 47 -8.25 -7.75 3.27
C PHE A 47 -9.68 -7.88 2.74
N VAL A 48 -10.03 -9.02 2.12
CA VAL A 48 -11.37 -9.25 1.59
C VAL A 48 -12.41 -9.40 2.70
N ASN A 49 -12.06 -10.04 3.83
CA ASN A 49 -12.98 -10.21 4.95
C ASN A 49 -13.26 -8.89 5.67
N GLU A 50 -12.26 -8.03 5.84
CA GLU A 50 -12.49 -6.68 6.38
C GLU A 50 -13.35 -5.83 5.42
N ALA A 51 -13.12 -5.95 4.12
CA ALA A 51 -13.94 -5.26 3.13
C ALA A 51 -15.43 -5.66 3.15
N LYS A 52 -15.76 -6.91 3.51
CA LYS A 52 -17.17 -7.36 3.67
C LYS A 52 -17.90 -6.63 4.81
N LYS A 53 -17.18 -6.11 5.78
CA LYS A 53 -17.76 -5.36 6.91
C LYS A 53 -18.12 -3.93 6.52
N LEU A 54 -17.64 -3.43 5.38
CA LEU A 54 -17.90 -2.08 4.90
C LEU A 54 -19.21 -2.01 4.12
N TYR A 55 -19.95 -0.94 4.33
CA TYR A 55 -21.09 -0.63 3.46
C TYR A 55 -20.63 -0.11 2.10
N GLN A 56 -21.40 -0.37 1.04
CA GLN A 56 -21.08 0.12 -0.31
C GLN A 56 -20.87 1.65 -0.36
N LYS A 57 -21.59 2.40 0.46
CA LYS A 57 -21.45 3.87 0.57
C LYS A 57 -20.04 4.26 1.05
N GLU A 58 -19.51 3.54 2.04
CA GLU A 58 -18.16 3.79 2.56
C GLU A 58 -17.07 3.42 1.54
N PHE A 59 -17.26 2.33 0.81
CA PHE A 59 -16.36 1.99 -0.29
C PHE A 59 -16.23 3.13 -1.32
N LYS A 60 -17.36 3.73 -1.73
CA LYS A 60 -17.35 4.85 -2.68
C LYS A 60 -16.58 6.05 -2.13
N LYS A 61 -16.74 6.38 -0.85
CA LYS A 61 -15.98 7.47 -0.19
C LYS A 61 -14.48 7.19 -0.17
N TRP A 62 -14.08 5.99 0.25
CA TRP A 62 -12.69 5.57 0.25
C TRP A 62 -12.06 5.64 -1.14
N PHE A 63 -12.83 5.24 -2.15
CA PHE A 63 -12.35 5.28 -3.52
C PHE A 63 -12.17 6.71 -4.03
N GLN A 64 -13.08 7.63 -3.69
CA GLN A 64 -12.94 9.06 -3.99
C GLN A 64 -11.70 9.65 -3.31
N LEU A 65 -11.48 9.33 -2.03
CA LEU A 65 -10.33 9.79 -1.27
C LEU A 65 -9.00 9.40 -1.93
N THR A 66 -8.91 8.23 -2.58
CA THR A 66 -7.67 7.84 -3.29
C THR A 66 -7.30 8.80 -4.41
N THR A 67 -8.27 9.43 -5.07
CA THR A 67 -8.03 10.42 -6.13
C THR A 67 -7.51 11.73 -5.56
N GLU A 68 -7.95 12.12 -4.37
CA GLU A 68 -7.51 13.33 -3.67
C GLU A 68 -6.11 13.18 -3.07
N LEU A 69 -5.72 11.95 -2.67
CA LEU A 69 -4.39 11.68 -2.14
C LEU A 69 -3.27 11.78 -3.19
N VAL A 70 -3.56 11.59 -4.48
CA VAL A 70 -2.54 11.61 -5.54
C VAL A 70 -1.78 12.94 -5.63
N PRO A 71 -2.42 14.13 -5.59
CA PRO A 71 -1.71 15.39 -5.54
C PRO A 71 -0.83 15.55 -4.31
N LEU A 72 -1.32 15.13 -3.14
CA LEU A 72 -0.58 15.17 -1.88
C LEU A 72 0.68 14.29 -1.92
N LEU A 73 0.57 13.08 -2.45
CA LEU A 73 1.71 12.19 -2.65
C LEU A 73 2.74 12.77 -3.63
N LYS A 74 2.29 13.49 -4.67
CA LYS A 74 3.21 14.20 -5.58
C LYS A 74 3.95 15.31 -4.85
N PHE A 75 3.26 16.09 -4.02
CA PHE A 75 3.86 17.15 -3.21
C PHE A 75 4.94 16.60 -2.29
N PHE A 76 4.66 15.56 -1.51
CA PHE A 76 5.64 14.92 -0.62
C PHE A 76 6.86 14.32 -1.34
N ARG A 77 6.77 14.03 -2.63
CA ARG A 77 7.93 13.61 -3.42
C ARG A 77 8.87 14.75 -3.83
N GLN A 78 8.41 15.98 -3.73
CA GLN A 78 9.16 17.17 -4.17
C GLN A 78 9.79 17.92 -3.01
N ILE A 79 9.37 17.65 -1.78
CA ILE A 79 9.89 18.28 -0.58
C ILE A 79 10.69 17.30 0.27
N GLU A 80 11.72 17.80 0.93
CA GLU A 80 12.44 17.01 1.93
C GLU A 80 11.63 16.93 3.23
N ILE A 81 11.33 15.73 3.69
CA ILE A 81 10.69 15.50 4.99
C ILE A 81 11.80 15.50 6.06
N LYS A 82 11.71 16.44 7.02
CA LYS A 82 12.68 16.59 8.11
C LYS A 82 12.45 15.64 9.30
N ILE A 83 11.34 14.94 9.30
CA ILE A 83 10.93 14.00 10.37
C ILE A 83 11.59 12.65 10.09
N PRO A 84 12.19 11.98 11.11
CA PRO A 84 12.66 10.61 10.97
C PRO A 84 11.52 9.70 10.48
N THR A 85 11.74 9.04 9.36
CA THR A 85 10.69 8.24 8.70
C THR A 85 11.22 6.84 8.41
N PHE A 86 10.51 5.81 8.84
CA PHE A 86 10.87 4.43 8.61
C PHE A 86 9.87 3.74 7.71
N TYR A 87 10.35 3.22 6.59
CA TYR A 87 9.56 2.43 5.65
C TYR A 87 9.91 0.96 5.83
N ILE A 88 8.91 0.14 6.18
CA ILE A 88 9.01 -1.32 6.21
C ILE A 88 8.19 -1.87 5.06
N MET A 89 8.82 -2.54 4.10
CA MET A 89 8.20 -3.00 2.88
C MET A 89 8.49 -4.47 2.63
N GLY A 90 7.57 -5.18 2.00
CA GLY A 90 7.85 -6.50 1.44
C GLY A 90 8.56 -6.41 0.08
N ASP A 91 9.47 -7.35 -0.20
CA ASP A 91 10.16 -7.43 -1.50
C ASP A 91 9.20 -7.74 -2.66
N GLN A 92 8.05 -8.34 -2.34
CA GLN A 92 7.00 -8.70 -3.30
C GLN A 92 5.86 -7.66 -3.37
N ASP A 93 6.03 -6.49 -2.76
CA ASP A 93 5.13 -5.34 -2.96
C ASP A 93 5.47 -4.63 -4.28
N TYR A 94 5.09 -5.24 -5.39
CA TYR A 94 5.40 -4.75 -6.74
C TYR A 94 4.75 -3.41 -7.08
N MET A 95 3.77 -2.99 -6.29
CA MET A 95 3.02 -1.76 -6.55
C MET A 95 3.65 -0.54 -5.87
N PHE A 96 4.02 -0.66 -4.60
CA PHE A 96 4.44 0.48 -3.79
C PHE A 96 5.95 0.55 -3.55
N LEU A 97 6.64 -0.59 -3.44
CA LEU A 97 8.07 -0.65 -3.17
C LEU A 97 8.92 0.19 -4.15
N PRO A 98 8.67 0.18 -5.49
CA PRO A 98 9.45 1.03 -6.40
C PRO A 98 9.33 2.52 -6.12
N SER A 99 8.15 2.96 -5.67
CA SER A 99 7.91 4.36 -5.30
C SER A 99 8.62 4.72 -4.00
N VAL A 100 8.58 3.84 -2.99
CA VAL A 100 9.25 4.06 -1.70
C VAL A 100 10.77 4.09 -1.86
N LYS A 101 11.35 3.20 -2.68
CA LYS A 101 12.80 3.24 -3.02
C LYS A 101 13.22 4.60 -3.59
N ASN A 102 12.37 5.27 -4.35
CA ASN A 102 12.65 6.61 -4.86
C ASN A 102 12.48 7.69 -3.80
N LEU A 103 11.48 7.57 -2.90
CA LEU A 103 11.27 8.52 -1.80
C LEU A 103 12.46 8.56 -0.85
N VAL A 104 12.99 7.41 -0.47
CA VAL A 104 14.14 7.31 0.45
C VAL A 104 15.39 7.99 -0.12
N LYS A 105 15.55 8.06 -1.45
CA LYS A 105 16.65 8.80 -2.08
C LYS A 105 16.53 10.32 -1.92
N VAL A 106 15.31 10.84 -1.77
CA VAL A 106 15.02 12.27 -1.63
C VAL A 106 14.96 12.67 -0.16
N HIS A 107 14.41 11.83 0.68
CA HIS A 107 14.20 12.13 2.11
C HIS A 107 15.39 11.63 2.93
N ARG A 108 16.34 12.53 3.24
CA ARG A 108 17.60 12.17 3.92
C ARG A 108 17.44 11.56 5.32
N LYS A 109 16.33 11.86 6.01
CA LYS A 109 16.00 11.31 7.33
C LYS A 109 15.09 10.08 7.25
N SER A 110 15.06 9.40 6.11
CA SER A 110 14.26 8.19 5.94
C SER A 110 15.13 6.94 5.79
N GLU A 111 14.65 5.85 6.37
CA GLU A 111 15.23 4.52 6.26
C GLU A 111 14.25 3.58 5.58
N LEU A 112 14.76 2.63 4.78
CA LEU A 112 13.97 1.57 4.16
C LEU A 112 14.48 0.21 4.58
N PHE A 113 13.62 -0.59 5.18
CA PHE A 113 13.86 -1.99 5.45
C PHE A 113 12.96 -2.87 4.59
N ILE A 114 13.56 -3.83 3.86
CA ILE A 114 12.83 -4.72 2.95
C ILE A 114 12.80 -6.12 3.55
N ILE A 115 11.59 -6.66 3.77
CA ILE A 115 11.36 -8.02 4.27
C ILE A 115 11.26 -8.97 3.07
N GLN A 116 12.07 -10.04 3.07
CA GLN A 116 12.10 -11.05 2.02
C GLN A 116 10.88 -11.98 2.06
N ASN A 117 10.42 -12.43 0.88
CA ASN A 117 9.25 -13.31 0.72
C ASN A 117 8.00 -12.76 1.43
N CYS A 118 7.78 -11.46 1.29
CA CYS A 118 6.72 -10.71 1.96
C CYS A 118 5.98 -9.81 0.98
N GLY A 119 4.66 -9.74 1.13
CA GLY A 119 3.79 -8.94 0.28
C GLY A 119 3.58 -7.53 0.80
N HIS A 120 2.42 -6.96 0.43
CA HIS A 120 2.05 -5.59 0.79
C HIS A 120 1.73 -5.41 2.28
N VAL A 121 1.16 -6.42 2.93
CA VAL A 121 0.68 -6.34 4.33
C VAL A 121 1.72 -6.98 5.25
N VAL A 122 2.86 -6.31 5.38
CA VAL A 122 4.06 -6.84 6.07
C VAL A 122 3.83 -7.22 7.52
N ASN A 123 2.97 -6.49 8.24
CA ASN A 123 2.61 -6.76 9.63
C ASN A 123 1.72 -8.01 9.81
N VAL A 124 1.09 -8.50 8.75
CA VAL A 124 0.34 -9.76 8.72
C VAL A 124 1.20 -10.90 8.20
N ASP A 125 1.94 -10.65 7.11
CA ASP A 125 2.77 -11.67 6.46
C ASP A 125 3.99 -12.05 7.33
N LYS A 126 4.57 -11.10 8.07
CA LYS A 126 5.80 -11.28 8.87
C LYS A 126 5.77 -10.45 10.17
N PRO A 127 4.83 -10.73 11.08
CA PRO A 127 4.59 -9.92 12.28
C PRO A 127 5.80 -9.78 13.19
N ASP A 128 6.55 -10.85 13.43
CA ASP A 128 7.69 -10.83 14.33
C ASP A 128 8.82 -9.93 13.81
N ILE A 129 9.13 -10.03 12.51
CA ILE A 129 10.15 -9.18 11.87
C ILE A 129 9.70 -7.74 11.87
N PHE A 130 8.41 -7.49 11.51
CA PHE A 130 7.83 -6.16 11.51
C PHE A 130 7.92 -5.50 12.90
N ASN A 131 7.43 -6.18 13.92
CA ASN A 131 7.41 -5.66 15.30
C ASN A 131 8.82 -5.38 15.82
N LYS A 132 9.75 -6.31 15.63
CA LYS A 132 11.15 -6.13 16.03
C LYS A 132 11.76 -4.88 15.37
N ARG A 133 11.63 -4.73 14.05
CA ARG A 133 12.21 -3.60 13.33
C ARG A 133 11.57 -2.27 13.68
N MET A 134 10.26 -2.27 13.95
CA MET A 134 9.56 -1.08 14.41
C MET A 134 10.08 -0.64 15.79
N LEU A 135 10.21 -1.56 16.75
CA LEU A 135 10.73 -1.27 18.08
C LEU A 135 12.20 -0.80 18.02
N ASP A 136 13.05 -1.46 17.23
CA ASP A 136 14.44 -1.05 17.03
C ASP A 136 14.53 0.40 16.48
N PHE A 137 13.64 0.79 15.58
CA PHE A 137 13.60 2.16 15.05
C PHE A 137 13.13 3.16 16.10
N LEU A 138 12.07 2.88 16.82
CA LEU A 138 11.54 3.77 17.86
C LEU A 138 12.56 4.01 18.98
N ASN A 139 13.25 2.97 19.45
CA ASN A 139 14.26 3.08 20.50
C ASN A 139 15.49 3.90 20.09
N ARG A 140 15.78 4.01 18.77
CA ARG A 140 16.90 4.85 18.28
C ARG A 140 16.48 6.30 18.02
N SER A 141 15.18 6.54 17.87
CA SER A 141 14.64 7.84 17.47
C SER A 141 14.17 8.70 18.64
N ILE A 142 14.17 8.13 19.85
CA ILE A 142 13.95 8.80 21.12
C ILE A 142 15.30 9.12 21.78
#